data_bf0265bb65590b76934057429ae652aa
#
_entry.id   bf0265bb65590b76934057429ae652aa
#
_cell.length_a   1.000
_cell.length_b   1.000
_cell.length_c   1.000
_cell.angle_alpha   90.00
_cell.angle_beta   90.00
_cell.angle_gamma   90.00
#
_symmetry.space_group_name_H-M   'P 1'
#
loop_
_entity.id
_entity.type
_entity.pdbx_description
1 polymer ?
#
loop_
_entity_poly.entity_id
_entity_poly.type
_entity_poly.pdbx_seq_one_letter_code
_entity_poly.pdbx_strand_id
1 'polypeptide(L)'
;MLRRLVGSEMCIRDSPNGEAEKITINLRQNARIKKLKWDVDFSDVMIKGRGTRGNILTKNTIKNVELKEKGVSTLKPRKIWFDETVQKLNVEGRGELLGEFRGADKILVVSQNGSLKIILPELSTHFNDDMIVLEKWIPKKPISAIYFDGKKEKYFAKRFLAENKNKDEVFISENKGS
;
A
#
# COMPACT_ATOMS: atom_id res chain seq x y z
N MET A 1 7.90 4.50 8.44
CA MET A 1 8.29 5.37 9.59
C MET A 1 9.53 4.78 10.23
N LEU A 2 10.65 5.51 10.34
CA LEU A 2 11.85 5.05 11.04
C LEU A 2 11.57 5.12 12.55
N ARG A 3 11.46 3.98 13.22
CA ARG A 3 11.35 3.95 14.67
C ARG A 3 12.75 3.91 15.28
N ARG A 4 13.12 4.96 16.03
CA ARG A 4 14.32 5.00 16.85
C ARG A 4 13.95 4.47 18.22
N LEU A 5 14.53 3.36 18.63
CA LEU A 5 14.44 2.89 20.00
C LEU A 5 15.42 3.69 20.88
N VAL A 6 14.89 4.34 21.92
CA VAL A 6 15.69 5.09 22.89
C VAL A 6 16.56 4.10 23.66
N GLY A 7 17.89 4.30 23.64
CA GLY A 7 18.86 3.48 24.41
C GLY A 7 19.58 2.39 23.62
N SER A 8 19.22 2.13 22.36
CA SER A 8 20.01 1.29 21.44
C SER A 8 20.32 2.03 20.16
N GLU A 9 21.52 1.87 19.61
CA GLU A 9 21.89 2.40 18.28
C GLU A 9 21.23 1.63 17.14
N MET A 10 20.00 1.11 17.35
CA MET A 10 19.29 0.30 16.38
C MET A 10 18.21 1.12 15.71
N CYS A 11 18.23 1.13 14.36
CA CYS A 11 17.15 1.61 13.54
C CYS A 11 16.43 0.41 12.94
N ILE A 12 15.12 0.31 13.17
CA ILE A 12 14.26 -0.70 12.53
C ILE A 12 13.40 0.02 11.50
N ARG A 13 13.42 -0.51 10.28
CA ARG A 13 12.49 -0.14 9.24
C ARG A 13 11.44 -1.24 9.10
N ASP A 14 10.21 -0.86 9.35
CA ASP A 14 9.06 -1.73 9.14
C ASP A 14 8.63 -1.63 7.69
N SER A 15 8.67 -2.77 6.99
CA SER A 15 8.28 -2.91 5.58
C SER A 15 7.20 -3.99 5.49
N PRO A 16 5.95 -3.67 5.85
CA PRO A 16 4.86 -4.66 5.97
C PRO A 16 4.59 -5.42 4.66
N ASN A 17 4.95 -4.83 3.52
CA ASN A 17 4.81 -5.44 2.20
C ASN A 17 6.14 -6.00 1.65
N GLY A 18 7.17 -6.08 2.48
CA GLY A 18 8.49 -6.56 2.07
C GLY A 18 9.19 -5.66 1.06
N GLU A 19 8.93 -4.35 1.09
CA GLU A 19 9.63 -3.39 0.24
C GLU A 19 11.11 -3.33 0.61
N ALA A 20 11.97 -3.42 -0.39
CA ALA A 20 13.40 -3.18 -0.24
C ALA A 20 13.69 -1.69 -0.46
N GLU A 21 13.87 -0.97 0.61
CA GLU A 21 14.04 0.47 0.58
C GLU A 21 15.50 0.87 0.35
N LYS A 22 15.69 2.05 -0.24
CA LYS A 22 16.99 2.70 -0.30
C LYS A 22 17.12 3.72 0.83
N ILE A 23 18.17 3.59 1.58
CA ILE A 23 18.50 4.49 2.70
C ILE A 23 19.81 5.18 2.45
N THR A 24 19.94 6.37 3.02
CA THR A 24 21.22 7.09 3.08
C THR A 24 21.74 7.04 4.50
N ILE A 25 23.01 6.64 4.64
CA ILE A 25 23.71 6.60 5.92
C ILE A 25 24.64 7.79 5.98
N ASN A 26 24.53 8.57 7.03
CA ASN A 26 25.41 9.68 7.35
C ASN A 26 26.26 9.33 8.57
N LEU A 27 27.58 9.45 8.46
CA LEU A 27 28.52 9.25 9.56
C LEU A 27 28.76 10.52 10.37
N ARG A 28 29.22 10.34 11.60
CA ARG A 28 29.82 11.45 12.35
C ARG A 28 31.17 11.77 11.75
N GLN A 29 31.46 13.07 11.60
CA GLN A 29 32.72 13.56 11.06
C GLN A 29 33.89 13.12 11.96
N ASN A 30 34.91 12.53 11.36
CA ASN A 30 36.15 12.18 12.00
C ASN A 30 37.30 12.43 11.00
N ALA A 31 38.43 12.90 11.45
CA ALA A 31 39.59 13.29 10.60
C ALA A 31 40.08 12.19 9.64
N ARG A 32 39.76 10.91 9.94
CA ARG A 32 40.21 9.75 9.15
C ARG A 32 39.16 9.30 8.12
N ILE A 33 37.97 9.90 8.07
CA ILE A 33 36.85 9.43 7.21
C ILE A 33 36.76 10.36 5.99
N LYS A 34 37.07 9.82 4.82
CA LYS A 34 36.96 10.57 3.55
C LYS A 34 35.52 10.64 3.00
N LYS A 35 34.71 9.62 3.22
CA LYS A 35 33.32 9.52 2.71
C LYS A 35 32.35 9.45 3.87
N LEU A 36 31.65 10.56 4.12
CA LEU A 36 30.73 10.70 5.25
C LEU A 36 29.31 10.24 4.97
N LYS A 37 28.99 9.99 3.71
CA LYS A 37 27.63 9.67 3.26
C LYS A 37 27.67 8.62 2.14
N TRP A 38 26.81 7.60 2.21
CA TRP A 38 26.55 6.66 1.12
C TRP A 38 25.15 6.07 1.22
N ASP A 39 24.68 5.50 0.11
CA ASP A 39 23.40 4.88 -0.02
C ASP A 39 23.53 3.37 0.14
N VAL A 40 22.51 2.76 0.75
CA VAL A 40 22.33 1.32 0.87
C VAL A 40 20.98 0.95 0.29
N ASP A 41 20.99 -0.01 -0.62
CA ASP A 41 19.79 -0.59 -1.19
C ASP A 41 19.50 -1.92 -0.49
N PHE A 42 18.36 -2.05 0.17
CA PHE A 42 18.01 -3.31 0.84
C PHE A 42 17.64 -4.43 -0.12
N SER A 43 17.43 -4.14 -1.41
CA SER A 43 17.26 -5.20 -2.42
C SER A 43 18.53 -6.04 -2.64
N ASP A 44 19.70 -5.44 -2.37
CA ASP A 44 21.00 -6.11 -2.44
C ASP A 44 21.30 -6.94 -1.19
N VAL A 45 20.48 -6.79 -0.12
CA VAL A 45 20.67 -7.51 1.14
C VAL A 45 19.86 -8.79 1.13
N MET A 46 20.55 -9.93 1.18
CA MET A 46 19.91 -11.23 1.17
C MET A 46 19.03 -11.45 2.41
N ILE A 47 17.80 -11.92 2.20
CA ILE A 47 16.89 -12.33 3.27
C ILE A 47 17.41 -13.62 3.90
N LYS A 48 17.73 -13.56 5.20
CA LYS A 48 18.29 -14.68 5.97
C LYS A 48 17.42 -14.98 7.20
N GLY A 49 17.62 -16.15 7.79
CA GLY A 49 16.94 -16.51 9.03
C GLY A 49 17.30 -15.57 10.20
N ARG A 50 16.37 -15.38 11.13
CA ARG A 50 16.50 -14.46 12.28
C ARG A 50 17.76 -14.67 13.12
N GLY A 51 18.24 -15.90 13.25
CA GLY A 51 19.43 -16.24 14.05
C GLY A 51 20.76 -15.98 13.34
N THR A 52 20.75 -15.57 12.08
CA THR A 52 22.00 -15.34 11.33
C THR A 52 22.57 -13.95 11.65
N ARG A 53 23.92 -13.89 11.67
CA ARG A 53 24.63 -12.62 11.83
C ARG A 53 24.47 -11.78 10.56
N GLY A 54 24.15 -10.49 10.71
CA GLY A 54 24.11 -9.53 9.60
C GLY A 54 25.50 -9.19 9.04
N ASN A 55 25.53 -8.49 7.91
CA ASN A 55 26.75 -7.97 7.31
C ASN A 55 27.23 -6.70 8.04
N ILE A 56 28.55 -6.52 8.13
CA ILE A 56 29.12 -5.28 8.68
C ILE A 56 28.89 -4.16 7.68
N LEU A 57 28.09 -3.18 8.06
CA LEU A 57 27.78 -2.02 7.25
C LEU A 57 28.89 -0.96 7.33
N THR A 58 29.35 -0.66 8.55
CA THR A 58 30.43 0.26 8.83
C THR A 58 31.03 -0.01 10.20
N LYS A 59 32.30 0.37 10.39
CA LYS A 59 32.97 0.39 11.70
C LYS A 59 32.91 1.77 12.36
N ASN A 60 32.40 2.78 11.65
CA ASN A 60 32.35 4.16 12.11
C ASN A 60 30.99 4.50 12.72
N THR A 61 30.96 5.48 13.61
CA THR A 61 29.73 5.91 14.28
C THR A 61 28.78 6.57 13.29
N ILE A 62 27.56 6.05 13.22
CA ILE A 62 26.49 6.61 12.39
C ILE A 62 25.91 7.84 13.09
N LYS A 63 25.76 8.94 12.35
CA LYS A 63 25.09 10.16 12.83
C LYS A 63 23.59 10.02 12.70
N ASN A 64 23.11 9.67 11.50
CA ASN A 64 21.69 9.40 11.20
C ASN A 64 21.53 8.51 9.97
N VAL A 65 20.33 7.95 9.85
CA VAL A 65 19.88 7.16 8.71
C VAL A 65 18.64 7.81 8.15
N GLU A 66 18.64 8.12 6.87
CA GLU A 66 17.54 8.78 6.16
C GLU A 66 16.95 7.85 5.09
N LEU A 67 15.63 7.85 4.97
CA LEU A 67 14.98 7.18 3.84
C LEU A 67 15.26 8.01 2.58
N LYS A 68 15.90 7.40 1.59
CA LYS A 68 16.14 8.02 0.29
C LYS A 68 14.99 7.75 -0.68
N GLU A 69 14.60 6.48 -0.78
CA GLU A 69 13.60 6.02 -1.73
C GLU A 69 12.83 4.85 -1.14
N LYS A 70 11.52 4.83 -1.34
CA LYS A 70 10.69 3.68 -0.99
C LYS A 70 10.89 2.60 -2.04
N GLY A 71 11.33 1.42 -1.63
CA GLY A 71 11.59 0.31 -2.50
C GLY A 71 10.34 -0.34 -3.07
N VAL A 72 10.54 -1.21 -4.05
CA VAL A 72 9.51 -2.08 -4.59
C VAL A 72 9.41 -3.33 -3.70
N SER A 73 8.20 -3.88 -3.53
CA SER A 73 8.00 -5.12 -2.78
C SER A 73 8.84 -6.26 -3.35
N THR A 74 9.60 -6.93 -2.48
CA THR A 74 10.39 -8.14 -2.80
C THR A 74 9.58 -9.42 -2.64
N LEU A 75 8.38 -9.35 -2.11
CA LEU A 75 7.47 -10.49 -1.99
C LEU A 75 6.93 -10.89 -3.35
N LYS A 76 6.79 -12.20 -3.57
CA LYS A 76 6.15 -12.72 -4.78
C LYS A 76 4.70 -12.23 -4.88
N PRO A 77 4.20 -11.95 -6.10
CA PRO A 77 2.79 -11.67 -6.30
C PRO A 77 1.94 -12.81 -5.75
N ARG A 78 0.83 -12.45 -5.10
CA ARG A 78 -0.17 -13.43 -4.64
C ARG A 78 -1.49 -13.22 -5.36
N LYS A 79 -2.14 -14.28 -5.75
CA LYS A 79 -3.50 -14.24 -6.27
C LYS A 79 -4.47 -13.98 -5.13
N ILE A 80 -5.44 -13.12 -5.37
CA ILE A 80 -6.49 -12.78 -4.40
C ILE A 80 -7.83 -13.04 -5.07
N TRP A 81 -8.70 -13.75 -4.36
CA TRP A 81 -10.08 -14.05 -4.74
C TRP A 81 -11.04 -13.38 -3.77
N PHE A 82 -12.22 -13.11 -4.23
CA PHE A 82 -13.34 -12.62 -3.43
C PHE A 82 -14.40 -13.71 -3.32
N ASP A 83 -14.73 -14.08 -2.09
CA ASP A 83 -15.79 -15.05 -1.78
C ASP A 83 -17.05 -14.28 -1.39
N GLU A 84 -18.04 -14.25 -2.30
CA GLU A 84 -19.31 -13.57 -2.10
C GLU A 84 -20.13 -14.18 -0.95
N THR A 85 -19.95 -15.46 -0.64
CA THR A 85 -20.73 -16.14 0.41
C THR A 85 -20.38 -15.61 1.79
N VAL A 86 -19.11 -15.31 2.02
CA VAL A 86 -18.60 -14.82 3.30
C VAL A 86 -18.20 -13.34 3.25
N GLN A 87 -18.34 -12.69 2.10
CA GLN A 87 -18.00 -11.28 1.85
C GLN A 87 -16.55 -10.94 2.25
N LYS A 88 -15.61 -11.83 1.89
CA LYS A 88 -14.20 -11.68 2.27
C LYS A 88 -13.24 -12.04 1.15
N LEU A 89 -12.03 -11.47 1.24
CA LEU A 89 -10.91 -11.87 0.40
C LEU A 89 -10.29 -13.18 0.90
N ASN A 90 -9.76 -13.96 -0.04
CA ASN A 90 -8.99 -15.15 0.27
C ASN A 90 -7.84 -15.37 -0.74
N VAL A 91 -6.95 -16.30 -0.40
CA VAL A 91 -5.82 -16.73 -1.25
C VAL A 91 -5.90 -18.21 -1.61
N GLU A 92 -7.01 -18.85 -1.26
CA GLU A 92 -7.25 -20.28 -1.40
C GLU A 92 -7.95 -20.66 -2.71
N GLY A 93 -8.34 -19.66 -3.52
CA GLY A 93 -9.00 -19.89 -4.81
C GLY A 93 -10.51 -19.99 -4.72
N ARG A 94 -11.15 -19.50 -3.63
CA ARG A 94 -12.60 -19.50 -3.48
C ARG A 94 -13.21 -18.21 -4.02
N GLY A 95 -14.24 -18.36 -4.88
CA GLY A 95 -14.97 -17.25 -5.46
C GLY A 95 -14.30 -16.64 -6.69
N GLU A 96 -14.50 -15.35 -6.91
CA GLU A 96 -14.01 -14.61 -8.07
C GLU A 96 -12.54 -14.20 -7.92
N LEU A 97 -11.72 -14.41 -8.96
CA LEU A 97 -10.34 -13.97 -9.01
C LEU A 97 -10.25 -12.47 -9.29
N LEU A 98 -9.81 -11.69 -8.33
CA LEU A 98 -9.56 -10.25 -8.51
C LEU A 98 -8.23 -9.95 -9.24
N GLY A 99 -7.30 -10.91 -9.24
CA GLY A 99 -6.02 -10.80 -9.92
C GLY A 99 -4.81 -11.09 -9.04
N GLU A 100 -3.63 -10.75 -9.56
CA GLU A 100 -2.36 -10.87 -8.84
C GLU A 100 -1.99 -9.54 -8.18
N PHE A 101 -1.70 -9.57 -6.89
CA PHE A 101 -1.38 -8.41 -6.07
C PHE A 101 0.06 -8.48 -5.54
N ARG A 102 0.77 -7.36 -5.65
CA ARG A 102 2.05 -7.11 -4.98
C ARG A 102 1.83 -6.20 -3.79
N GLY A 103 2.82 -6.07 -2.92
CA GLY A 103 2.68 -5.39 -1.64
C GLY A 103 2.14 -3.96 -1.66
N ALA A 104 2.32 -3.22 -2.76
CA ALA A 104 1.81 -1.85 -2.90
C ALA A 104 0.46 -1.77 -3.61
N ASP A 105 -0.04 -2.88 -4.17
CA ASP A 105 -1.29 -2.91 -4.91
C ASP A 105 -2.49 -2.73 -3.97
N LYS A 106 -3.50 -2.05 -4.47
CA LYS A 106 -4.72 -1.73 -3.74
C LYS A 106 -5.94 -2.26 -4.46
N ILE A 107 -7.04 -2.30 -3.74
CA ILE A 107 -8.37 -2.65 -4.23
C ILE A 107 -9.22 -1.40 -4.31
N LEU A 108 -9.96 -1.26 -5.39
CA LEU A 108 -11.02 -0.30 -5.56
C LEU A 108 -12.34 -0.95 -5.15
N VAL A 109 -13.05 -0.27 -4.26
CA VAL A 109 -14.40 -0.65 -3.81
C VAL A 109 -15.34 0.48 -4.15
N VAL A 110 -16.47 0.16 -4.79
CA VAL A 110 -17.55 1.12 -5.06
C VAL A 110 -18.85 0.54 -4.53
N SER A 111 -19.59 1.33 -3.74
CA SER A 111 -20.88 0.94 -3.18
C SER A 111 -22.05 1.61 -3.91
N GLN A 112 -23.26 1.07 -3.75
CA GLN A 112 -24.49 1.57 -4.38
C GLN A 112 -24.79 3.03 -4.06
N ASN A 113 -24.42 3.48 -2.86
CA ASN A 113 -24.58 4.87 -2.45
C ASN A 113 -23.62 5.85 -3.13
N GLY A 114 -22.78 5.36 -4.07
CA GLY A 114 -21.77 6.15 -4.75
C GLY A 114 -20.53 6.46 -3.93
N SER A 115 -20.31 5.76 -2.82
CA SER A 115 -19.04 5.83 -2.10
C SER A 115 -17.96 5.02 -2.81
N LEU A 116 -16.75 5.58 -2.83
CA LEU A 116 -15.57 4.98 -3.43
C LEU A 116 -14.45 4.94 -2.38
N LYS A 117 -13.82 3.78 -2.26
CA LYS A 117 -12.70 3.53 -1.35
C LYS A 117 -11.57 2.84 -2.09
N ILE A 118 -10.33 3.22 -1.74
CA ILE A 118 -9.13 2.53 -2.22
C ILE A 118 -8.38 2.02 -0.99
N ILE A 119 -8.38 0.70 -0.81
CA ILE A 119 -7.89 0.03 0.40
C ILE A 119 -6.80 -1.00 0.07
N LEU A 120 -6.04 -1.40 1.09
CA LEU A 120 -5.13 -2.53 0.98
C LEU A 120 -5.91 -3.85 0.96
N PRO A 121 -5.39 -4.89 0.26
CA PRO A 121 -6.03 -6.19 0.17
C PRO A 121 -5.84 -7.02 1.45
N GLU A 122 -6.50 -6.64 2.53
CA GLU A 122 -6.45 -7.34 3.82
C GLU A 122 -7.49 -8.46 3.85
N LEU A 123 -7.05 -9.70 4.11
CA LEU A 123 -7.94 -10.88 4.15
C LEU A 123 -8.95 -10.85 5.30
N SER A 124 -8.69 -10.02 6.32
CA SER A 124 -9.61 -9.81 7.46
C SER A 124 -10.75 -8.86 7.15
N THR A 125 -10.64 -8.05 6.09
CA THR A 125 -11.66 -7.08 5.72
C THR A 125 -12.95 -7.79 5.31
N HIS A 126 -14.06 -7.38 5.93
CA HIS A 126 -15.40 -7.77 5.53
C HIS A 126 -16.01 -6.68 4.65
N PHE A 127 -16.57 -7.08 3.52
CA PHE A 127 -17.22 -6.17 2.59
C PHE A 127 -18.74 -6.17 2.80
N ASN A 128 -19.38 -5.05 2.53
CA ASN A 128 -20.82 -4.92 2.69
C ASN A 128 -21.55 -5.41 1.43
N ASP A 129 -22.79 -5.83 1.61
CA ASP A 129 -23.66 -6.32 0.52
C ASP A 129 -24.06 -5.21 -0.48
N ASP A 130 -23.89 -3.93 -0.11
CA ASP A 130 -24.13 -2.78 -0.98
C ASP A 130 -22.98 -2.49 -1.98
N MET A 131 -21.95 -3.32 -1.97
CA MET A 131 -20.83 -3.21 -2.88
C MET A 131 -21.21 -3.64 -4.29
N ILE A 132 -20.94 -2.77 -5.27
CA ILE A 132 -21.25 -3.03 -6.70
C ILE A 132 -19.99 -3.24 -7.55
N VAL A 133 -18.82 -2.75 -7.10
CA VAL A 133 -17.54 -2.95 -7.78
C VAL A 133 -16.48 -3.30 -6.77
N LEU A 134 -15.79 -4.41 -7.02
CA LEU A 134 -14.60 -4.83 -6.30
C LEU A 134 -13.55 -5.27 -7.31
N GLU A 135 -12.52 -4.47 -7.49
CA GLU A 135 -11.47 -4.81 -8.47
C GLU A 135 -10.09 -4.31 -8.01
N LYS A 136 -9.05 -4.83 -8.64
CA LYS A 136 -7.71 -4.28 -8.46
C LYS A 136 -7.65 -2.83 -8.92
N TRP A 137 -7.25 -1.92 -8.05
CA TRP A 137 -7.13 -0.51 -8.39
C TRP A 137 -5.97 -0.25 -9.36
N ILE A 138 -6.28 0.39 -10.47
CA ILE A 138 -5.31 0.84 -11.47
C ILE A 138 -5.41 2.37 -11.57
N PRO A 139 -4.37 3.14 -11.17
CA PRO A 139 -4.44 4.59 -11.05
C PRO A 139 -4.86 5.33 -12.32
N LYS A 140 -4.54 4.77 -13.49
CA LYS A 140 -4.85 5.37 -14.81
C LYS A 140 -6.11 4.82 -15.46
N LYS A 141 -6.82 3.89 -14.80
CA LYS A 141 -8.08 3.33 -15.32
C LYS A 141 -9.23 4.26 -14.93
N PRO A 142 -9.91 4.91 -15.89
CA PRO A 142 -11.06 5.75 -15.57
C PRO A 142 -12.27 4.91 -15.22
N ILE A 143 -13.05 5.42 -14.26
CA ILE A 143 -14.36 4.90 -13.89
C ILE A 143 -15.41 5.67 -14.65
N SER A 144 -16.37 4.95 -15.24
CA SER A 144 -17.54 5.54 -15.89
C SER A 144 -18.78 5.14 -15.10
N ALA A 145 -19.58 6.10 -14.70
CA ALA A 145 -20.78 5.87 -13.90
C ALA A 145 -21.97 6.62 -14.52
N ILE A 146 -23.14 6.01 -14.46
CA ILE A 146 -24.42 6.64 -14.74
C ILE A 146 -25.20 6.59 -13.43
N TYR A 147 -25.74 7.72 -13.00
CA TYR A 147 -26.51 7.82 -11.78
C TYR A 147 -27.71 8.75 -11.93
N PHE A 148 -28.73 8.52 -11.12
CA PHE A 148 -29.90 9.37 -11.04
C PHE A 148 -29.70 10.40 -9.93
N ASP A 149 -29.91 11.69 -10.20
CA ASP A 149 -29.94 12.76 -9.22
C ASP A 149 -31.40 13.07 -8.87
N GLY A 150 -31.85 12.61 -7.71
CA GLY A 150 -33.24 12.76 -7.27
C GLY A 150 -33.66 14.21 -7.00
N LYS A 151 -32.73 15.16 -6.78
CA LYS A 151 -33.07 16.59 -6.65
C LYS A 151 -33.35 17.25 -7.99
N LYS A 152 -32.62 16.82 -9.01
CA LYS A 152 -32.76 17.34 -10.37
C LYS A 152 -33.67 16.49 -11.24
N GLU A 153 -34.07 15.31 -10.75
CA GLU A 153 -34.87 14.33 -11.46
C GLU A 153 -34.30 13.97 -12.85
N LYS A 154 -32.96 13.84 -12.92
CA LYS A 154 -32.25 13.60 -14.17
C LYS A 154 -31.16 12.55 -14.01
N TYR A 155 -30.88 11.82 -15.10
CA TYR A 155 -29.74 10.94 -15.18
C TYR A 155 -28.50 11.72 -15.62
N PHE A 156 -27.38 11.41 -14.98
CA PHE A 156 -26.07 11.98 -15.28
C PHE A 156 -25.08 10.87 -15.63
N ALA A 157 -24.23 11.13 -16.60
CA ALA A 157 -23.05 10.31 -16.87
C ALA A 157 -21.80 11.05 -16.38
N LYS A 158 -20.92 10.33 -15.71
CA LYS A 158 -19.66 10.87 -15.19
C LYS A 158 -18.52 9.92 -15.51
N ARG A 159 -17.37 10.47 -15.90
CA ARG A 159 -16.13 9.71 -16.11
C ARG A 159 -14.99 10.42 -15.40
N PHE A 160 -14.26 9.68 -14.54
CA PHE A 160 -13.22 10.26 -13.69
C PHE A 160 -12.17 9.21 -13.31
N LEU A 161 -11.03 9.66 -12.77
CA LEU A 161 -10.01 8.80 -12.20
C LEU A 161 -10.21 8.71 -10.68
N ALA A 162 -10.14 7.50 -10.15
CA ALA A 162 -10.13 7.30 -8.70
C ALA A 162 -8.76 7.69 -8.12
N GLU A 163 -8.74 8.71 -7.27
CA GLU A 163 -7.54 9.15 -6.57
C GLU A 163 -7.41 8.43 -5.23
N ASN A 164 -6.17 8.07 -4.88
CA ASN A 164 -5.90 7.43 -3.59
C ASN A 164 -5.87 8.49 -2.47
N LYS A 165 -7.04 8.85 -1.97
CA LYS A 165 -7.22 9.73 -0.81
C LYS A 165 -7.49 8.88 0.45
N ASN A 166 -7.04 9.36 1.61
CA ASN A 166 -7.23 8.65 2.89
C ASN A 166 -8.66 8.77 3.44
N LYS A 167 -9.62 9.21 2.62
CA LYS A 167 -11.03 9.38 3.00
C LYS A 167 -11.91 8.74 1.94
N ASP A 168 -13.05 8.24 2.38
CA ASP A 168 -14.12 7.80 1.48
C ASP A 168 -14.56 8.98 0.60
N GLU A 169 -14.57 8.78 -0.69
CA GLU A 169 -14.99 9.80 -1.66
C GLU A 169 -16.38 9.42 -2.18
N VAL A 170 -17.36 10.29 -1.96
CA VAL A 170 -18.68 10.13 -2.56
C VAL A 170 -18.71 10.89 -3.87
N PHE A 171 -18.87 10.19 -5.00
CA PHE A 171 -18.83 10.79 -6.32
C PHE A 171 -20.22 11.10 -6.91
N ILE A 172 -21.30 10.68 -6.24
CA ILE A 172 -22.66 11.10 -6.52
C ILE A 172 -23.13 12.06 -5.44
N SER A 173 -23.93 13.06 -5.80
CA SER A 173 -24.51 13.98 -4.82
C SER A 173 -25.36 13.22 -3.84
N GLU A 174 -25.16 13.45 -2.53
CA GLU A 174 -25.98 12.87 -1.47
C GLU A 174 -27.46 13.25 -1.69
N ASN A 175 -28.22 12.32 -2.23
CA ASN A 175 -29.66 12.41 -2.17
C ASN A 175 -30.16 11.36 -1.17
N LYS A 176 -30.51 11.84 0.01
CA LYS A 176 -31.42 11.14 0.90
C LYS A 176 -32.75 11.01 0.15
N GLY A 177 -33.06 9.86 -0.35
CA GLY A 177 -34.38 9.61 -0.90
C GLY A 177 -34.40 8.56 -2.01
N SER A 178 -34.38 7.33 -1.65
CA SER A 178 -35.23 6.27 -2.18
C SER A 178 -35.20 5.13 -1.19
#